data_b8fd55c5cd7e62aab2954af706d2ddfe
#
_entry.id   b8fd55c5cd7e62aab2954af706d2ddfe
#
_cell.length_a   1.000
_cell.length_b   1.000
_cell.length_c   1.000
_cell.angle_alpha   90.00
_cell.angle_beta   90.00
_cell.angle_gamma   90.00
#
_symmetry.space_group_name_H-M   'P 1'
#
loop_
_entity.id
_entity.type
_entity.pdbx_description
1 polymer ?
#
loop_
_entity_poly.entity_id
_entity_poly.type
_entity_poly.pdbx_seq_one_letter_code
_entity_poly.pdbx_strand_id
1 'polypeptide(L)'
;MTDTNIQTRQPDKMDYASPIQFRFKIAKLPEVEFFVQTVNLPGISLGSATVPTPLYDYPVPGDKITYQSLDISFLVDENLNNYKELHDWLLGLGFPNKHQQFADLQATGADRFPGGTKGAIVPGVEIPVPLAEGPIYSDATLTVLNSKNIAKTEVRFQNVFPTVIGSLSYDVKASDVDYLQTTASFTYINYDIVQLSTTYPLTKAPKGEIIVIL
;
A
#
# COMPACT_ATOMS: atom_id res chain seq x y z
N MET A 1 39.56 -28.67 -4.72
CA MET A 1 39.00 -28.43 -3.38
C MET A 1 38.56 -26.98 -3.37
N THR A 2 37.26 -26.75 -3.50
CA THR A 2 36.69 -25.39 -3.45
C THR A 2 36.62 -25.01 -1.98
N ASP A 3 37.45 -24.05 -1.57
CA ASP A 3 37.37 -23.42 -0.25
C ASP A 3 35.96 -22.82 -0.05
N THR A 4 35.11 -23.54 0.66
CA THR A 4 33.84 -23.06 1.10
C THR A 4 34.08 -22.16 2.33
N ASN A 5 34.59 -20.97 2.08
CA ASN A 5 34.80 -20.00 3.14
C ASN A 5 33.45 -19.60 3.72
N ILE A 6 33.23 -19.94 4.97
CA ILE A 6 31.98 -19.64 5.70
C ILE A 6 31.67 -18.12 5.66
N GLN A 7 32.68 -17.29 5.53
CA GLN A 7 32.54 -15.82 5.40
C GLN A 7 31.81 -15.38 4.12
N THR A 8 31.77 -16.19 3.05
CA THR A 8 31.03 -15.88 1.82
C THR A 8 29.54 -16.13 1.94
N ARG A 9 29.07 -16.73 3.02
CA ARG A 9 27.65 -16.98 3.31
C ARG A 9 27.03 -15.93 4.24
N GLN A 10 27.84 -15.01 4.76
CA GLN A 10 27.31 -13.91 5.55
C GLN A 10 26.66 -12.87 4.64
N PRO A 11 25.49 -12.32 5.01
CA PRO A 11 24.89 -11.22 4.25
C PRO A 11 25.82 -10.00 4.33
N ASP A 12 25.94 -9.27 3.21
CA ASP A 12 26.79 -8.06 3.12
C ASP A 12 26.35 -6.95 4.09
N LYS A 13 25.12 -7.00 4.55
CA LYS A 13 24.53 -6.06 5.50
C LYS A 13 23.85 -6.80 6.62
N MET A 14 24.19 -6.47 7.85
CA MET A 14 23.59 -7.00 9.07
C MET A 14 22.65 -6.00 9.75
N ASP A 15 22.20 -4.97 9.03
CA ASP A 15 21.26 -3.99 9.56
C ASP A 15 19.84 -4.57 9.57
N TYR A 16 19.22 -4.55 10.75
CA TYR A 16 17.84 -5.01 10.90
C TYR A 16 16.84 -3.90 10.58
N ALA A 17 15.69 -4.28 10.02
CA ALA A 17 14.61 -3.35 9.76
C ALA A 17 14.01 -2.85 11.09
N SER A 18 13.78 -1.55 11.20
CA SER A 18 13.11 -0.95 12.36
C SER A 18 11.60 -0.88 12.12
N PRO A 19 10.76 -1.32 13.07
CA PRO A 19 9.31 -1.28 12.92
C PRO A 19 8.72 0.13 12.99
N ILE A 20 9.47 1.11 13.50
CA ILE A 20 9.00 2.49 13.70
C ILE A 20 9.31 3.44 12.54
N GLN A 21 10.06 2.98 11.54
CA GLN A 21 10.50 3.82 10.43
C GLN A 21 9.79 3.43 9.14
N PHE A 22 8.58 3.94 8.98
CA PHE A 22 7.79 3.75 7.78
C PHE A 22 6.99 5.00 7.43
N ARG A 23 6.54 5.07 6.19
CA ARG A 23 5.54 6.03 5.70
C ARG A 23 4.51 5.25 4.91
N PHE A 24 3.25 5.49 5.18
CA PHE A 24 2.15 4.88 4.47
C PHE A 24 1.33 5.94 3.76
N LYS A 25 0.97 5.68 2.51
CA LYS A 25 0.21 6.60 1.67
C LYS A 25 -0.88 5.85 0.92
N ILE A 26 -2.09 6.39 0.96
CA ILE A 26 -3.20 5.99 0.08
C ILE A 26 -3.53 7.18 -0.81
N ALA A 27 -3.52 7.00 -2.12
CA ALA A 27 -3.69 8.09 -3.07
C ALA A 27 -5.04 8.82 -2.89
N LYS A 28 -6.10 8.07 -2.50
CA LYS A 28 -7.44 8.61 -2.28
C LYS A 28 -7.62 9.31 -0.93
N LEU A 29 -6.82 8.98 0.08
CA LEU A 29 -6.98 9.42 1.46
C LEU A 29 -5.74 10.17 1.95
N PRO A 30 -5.46 11.38 1.43
CA PRO A 30 -4.25 12.12 1.79
C PRO A 30 -4.21 12.53 3.27
N GLU A 31 -5.36 12.76 3.91
CA GLU A 31 -5.42 13.13 5.32
C GLU A 31 -5.08 11.96 6.25
N VAL A 32 -5.40 10.72 5.85
CA VAL A 32 -5.06 9.52 6.63
C VAL A 32 -3.55 9.31 6.71
N GLU A 33 -2.79 9.70 5.67
CA GLU A 33 -1.32 9.54 5.63
C GLU A 33 -0.62 10.11 6.86
N PHE A 34 -1.08 11.26 7.35
CA PHE A 34 -0.45 11.96 8.47
C PHE A 34 -0.78 11.35 9.84
N PHE A 35 -1.86 10.63 9.95
CA PHE A 35 -2.40 10.13 11.22
C PHE A 35 -2.20 8.63 11.41
N VAL A 36 -1.61 7.93 10.44
CA VAL A 36 -1.35 6.48 10.54
C VAL A 36 -0.32 6.18 11.61
N GLN A 37 -0.68 5.29 12.53
CA GLN A 37 0.20 4.82 13.61
C GLN A 37 0.77 3.46 13.33
N THR A 38 -0.04 2.54 12.81
CA THR A 38 0.40 1.19 12.50
C THR A 38 -0.11 0.74 11.13
N VAL A 39 0.73 -0.02 10.44
CA VAL A 39 0.40 -0.68 9.18
C VAL A 39 0.98 -2.08 9.23
N ASN A 40 0.22 -3.09 8.88
CA ASN A 40 0.77 -4.42 8.67
C ASN A 40 1.32 -4.55 7.24
N LEU A 41 2.32 -5.38 7.06
CA LEU A 41 2.67 -5.91 5.75
C LEU A 41 1.95 -7.26 5.61
N PRO A 42 0.93 -7.37 4.73
CA PRO A 42 0.11 -8.55 4.67
C PRO A 42 0.89 -9.81 4.27
N GLY A 43 0.55 -10.91 4.91
CA GLY A 43 1.12 -12.21 4.58
C GLY A 43 0.55 -12.80 3.28
N ILE A 44 1.30 -13.72 2.72
CA ILE A 44 0.93 -14.48 1.52
C ILE A 44 0.83 -15.95 1.90
N SER A 45 -0.20 -16.63 1.46
CA SER A 45 -0.36 -18.07 1.61
C SER A 45 -0.53 -18.73 0.25
N LEU A 46 0.15 -19.86 0.07
CA LEU A 46 0.01 -20.72 -1.10
C LEU A 46 -0.84 -21.94 -0.71
N GLY A 47 -1.84 -22.24 -1.51
CA GLY A 47 -2.61 -23.47 -1.34
C GLY A 47 -1.73 -24.71 -1.50
N SER A 48 -2.10 -25.81 -0.85
CA SER A 48 -1.47 -27.11 -1.04
C SER A 48 -2.52 -28.16 -1.34
N ALA A 49 -2.20 -29.07 -2.23
CA ALA A 49 -2.99 -30.26 -2.51
C ALA A 49 -2.30 -31.48 -1.87
N THR A 50 -3.07 -32.41 -1.36
CA THR A 50 -2.53 -33.65 -0.81
C THR A 50 -2.79 -34.80 -1.78
N VAL A 51 -1.76 -35.57 -2.06
CA VAL A 51 -1.87 -36.84 -2.81
C VAL A 51 -1.83 -37.96 -1.80
N PRO A 52 -2.95 -38.69 -1.61
CA PRO A 52 -3.00 -39.81 -0.65
C PRO A 52 -2.15 -40.96 -1.14
N THR A 53 -1.27 -41.47 -0.28
CA THR A 53 -0.53 -42.70 -0.49
C THR A 53 -0.84 -43.72 0.62
N PRO A 54 -0.59 -45.00 0.43
CA PRO A 54 -0.92 -46.03 1.45
C PRO A 54 -0.19 -45.85 2.78
N LEU A 55 0.93 -45.13 2.82
CA LEU A 55 1.79 -44.97 4.01
C LEU A 55 1.71 -43.54 4.61
N TYR A 56 1.51 -42.52 3.80
CA TYR A 56 1.38 -41.13 4.24
C TYR A 56 0.81 -40.24 3.12
N ASP A 57 0.29 -39.10 3.50
CA ASP A 57 -0.18 -38.10 2.55
C ASP A 57 0.98 -37.25 2.04
N TYR A 58 1.12 -37.18 0.73
CA TYR A 58 2.19 -36.39 0.08
C TYR A 58 1.66 -34.98 -0.27
N PRO A 59 2.19 -33.90 0.35
CA PRO A 59 1.78 -32.55 0.02
C PRO A 59 2.43 -32.08 -1.28
N VAL A 60 1.62 -31.52 -2.16
CA VAL A 60 2.06 -30.91 -3.42
C VAL A 60 1.69 -29.41 -3.39
N PRO A 61 2.58 -28.51 -3.84
CA PRO A 61 2.24 -27.08 -3.92
C PRO A 61 1.07 -26.86 -4.87
N GLY A 62 0.11 -26.08 -4.44
CA GLY A 62 -1.02 -25.65 -5.27
C GLY A 62 -0.67 -24.38 -6.07
N ASP A 63 -1.59 -23.96 -6.94
CA ASP A 63 -1.40 -22.86 -7.87
C ASP A 63 -2.01 -21.53 -7.37
N LYS A 64 -2.82 -21.59 -6.30
CA LYS A 64 -3.56 -20.42 -5.83
C LYS A 64 -2.86 -19.72 -4.68
N ILE A 65 -2.49 -18.46 -4.92
CA ILE A 65 -1.99 -17.55 -3.89
C ILE A 65 -3.18 -16.78 -3.28
N THR A 66 -3.15 -16.63 -1.96
CA THR A 66 -4.12 -15.84 -1.21
C THR A 66 -3.37 -14.79 -0.40
N TYR A 67 -3.82 -13.54 -0.51
CA TYR A 67 -3.29 -12.40 0.25
C TYR A 67 -4.15 -12.14 1.47
N GLN A 68 -3.51 -11.79 2.57
CA GLN A 68 -4.20 -11.31 3.78
C GLN A 68 -4.62 -9.85 3.61
N SER A 69 -5.52 -9.36 4.48
CA SER A 69 -5.94 -7.96 4.49
C SER A 69 -4.80 -7.02 4.86
N LEU A 70 -4.85 -5.82 4.31
CA LEU A 70 -4.01 -4.70 4.72
C LEU A 70 -4.76 -3.95 5.82
N ASP A 71 -4.24 -4.03 7.05
CA ASP A 71 -4.85 -3.42 8.21
C ASP A 71 -4.00 -2.22 8.66
N ILE A 72 -4.66 -1.11 8.91
CA ILE A 72 -4.04 0.10 9.43
C ILE A 72 -4.73 0.55 10.70
N SER A 73 -4.00 1.21 11.60
CA SER A 73 -4.58 2.01 12.66
C SER A 73 -4.15 3.45 12.53
N PHE A 74 -5.07 4.37 12.79
CA PHE A 74 -4.82 5.80 12.69
C PHE A 74 -5.55 6.58 13.78
N LEU A 75 -4.98 7.75 14.11
CA LEU A 75 -5.61 8.72 14.99
C LEU A 75 -6.74 9.42 14.23
N VAL A 76 -7.82 9.66 14.93
CA VAL A 76 -8.96 10.38 14.37
C VAL A 76 -8.82 11.87 14.66
N ASP A 77 -9.00 12.68 13.62
CA ASP A 77 -8.98 14.13 13.74
C ASP A 77 -10.17 14.65 14.58
N GLU A 78 -9.99 15.79 15.26
CA GLU A 78 -11.03 16.42 16.09
C GLU A 78 -12.34 16.67 15.33
N ASN A 79 -12.25 16.98 14.05
CA ASN A 79 -13.39 17.20 13.16
C ASN A 79 -13.91 15.94 12.48
N LEU A 80 -13.31 14.77 12.76
CA LEU A 80 -13.61 13.48 12.14
C LEU A 80 -13.43 13.47 10.60
N ASN A 81 -12.64 14.38 10.02
CA ASN A 81 -12.52 14.50 8.57
C ASN A 81 -11.92 13.22 7.95
N ASN A 82 -10.83 12.72 8.50
CA ASN A 82 -10.18 11.51 8.02
C ASN A 82 -11.08 10.25 8.16
N TYR A 83 -11.85 10.16 9.24
CA TYR A 83 -12.83 9.09 9.43
C TYR A 83 -13.97 9.21 8.42
N LYS A 84 -14.46 10.42 8.21
CA LYS A 84 -15.55 10.71 7.27
C LYS A 84 -15.15 10.41 5.82
N GLU A 85 -13.97 10.77 5.39
CA GLU A 85 -13.48 10.45 4.03
C GLU A 85 -13.52 8.94 3.77
N LEU A 86 -13.05 8.13 4.74
CA LEU A 86 -13.08 6.68 4.62
C LEU A 86 -14.50 6.11 4.67
N HIS A 87 -15.35 6.68 5.54
CA HIS A 87 -16.76 6.32 5.64
C HIS A 87 -17.51 6.63 4.34
N ASP A 88 -17.31 7.81 3.77
CA ASP A 88 -17.95 8.22 2.51
C ASP A 88 -17.50 7.34 1.33
N TRP A 89 -16.24 6.90 1.34
CA TRP A 89 -15.77 5.92 0.36
C TRP A 89 -16.50 4.58 0.50
N LEU A 90 -16.63 4.05 1.71
CA LEU A 90 -17.37 2.81 1.97
C LEU A 90 -18.85 2.93 1.57
N LEU A 91 -19.53 4.06 1.92
CA LEU A 91 -20.90 4.31 1.53
C LEU A 91 -21.07 4.43 0.02
N GLY A 92 -20.09 5.04 -0.66
CA GLY A 92 -20.09 5.14 -2.11
C GLY A 92 -19.98 3.78 -2.80
N LEU A 93 -19.21 2.85 -2.21
CA LEU A 93 -19.08 1.48 -2.71
C LEU A 93 -20.33 0.64 -2.44
N GLY A 94 -20.90 0.76 -1.23
CA GLY A 94 -22.04 -0.03 -0.77
C GLY A 94 -23.41 0.55 -1.10
N PHE A 95 -23.48 1.84 -1.40
CA PHE A 95 -24.70 2.66 -1.69
C PHE A 95 -25.98 2.20 -0.96
N PRO A 96 -25.98 2.14 0.39
CA PRO A 96 -27.05 1.53 1.16
C PRO A 96 -28.40 2.27 1.04
N ASN A 97 -28.40 3.54 0.73
CA ASN A 97 -29.62 4.37 0.69
C ASN A 97 -30.11 4.64 -0.74
N LYS A 98 -29.20 5.08 -1.61
CA LYS A 98 -29.53 5.50 -2.99
C LYS A 98 -28.39 5.18 -3.94
N HIS A 99 -28.74 4.75 -5.15
CA HIS A 99 -27.76 4.54 -6.23
C HIS A 99 -26.97 5.82 -6.58
N GLN A 100 -27.51 6.98 -6.25
CA GLN A 100 -26.83 8.27 -6.44
C GLN A 100 -25.50 8.34 -5.69
N GLN A 101 -25.37 7.67 -4.53
CA GLN A 101 -24.12 7.64 -3.77
C GLN A 101 -22.95 7.04 -4.58
N PHE A 102 -23.24 6.03 -5.38
CA PHE A 102 -22.24 5.46 -6.28
C PHE A 102 -21.90 6.40 -7.45
N ALA A 103 -22.90 7.08 -8.00
CA ALA A 103 -22.68 8.09 -9.04
C ALA A 103 -21.86 9.27 -8.53
N ASP A 104 -22.11 9.71 -7.29
CA ASP A 104 -21.34 10.77 -6.64
C ASP A 104 -19.88 10.34 -6.39
N LEU A 105 -19.65 9.09 -5.97
CA LEU A 105 -18.32 8.52 -5.86
C LEU A 105 -17.61 8.53 -7.22
N GLN A 106 -18.29 8.17 -8.30
CA GLN A 106 -17.73 8.20 -9.65
C GLN A 106 -17.44 9.62 -10.15
N ALA A 107 -18.26 10.59 -9.75
CA ALA A 107 -18.08 11.99 -10.10
C ALA A 107 -16.95 12.67 -9.33
N THR A 108 -16.56 12.13 -8.17
CA THR A 108 -15.48 12.66 -7.34
C THR A 108 -14.13 12.42 -8.01
N GLY A 109 -13.85 13.23 -8.98
CA GLY A 109 -12.60 13.52 -9.68
C GLY A 109 -11.60 12.39 -9.93
N ALA A 110 -11.32 12.14 -11.19
CA ALA A 110 -10.25 11.24 -11.65
C ALA A 110 -8.85 11.62 -11.12
N ASP A 111 -8.69 12.80 -10.52
CA ASP A 111 -7.40 13.32 -10.06
C ASP A 111 -6.87 12.63 -8.80
N ARG A 112 -7.74 11.97 -8.04
CA ARG A 112 -7.39 11.21 -6.84
C ARG A 112 -7.22 9.71 -7.08
N PHE A 113 -7.31 9.26 -8.34
CA PHE A 113 -7.23 7.86 -8.73
C PHE A 113 -6.10 7.62 -9.71
N PRO A 114 -4.91 7.31 -9.25
CA PRO A 114 -3.78 7.02 -10.14
C PRO A 114 -4.00 5.78 -11.03
N GLY A 115 -4.91 4.86 -10.65
CA GLY A 115 -5.31 3.73 -11.48
C GLY A 115 -6.23 4.10 -12.66
N GLY A 116 -6.79 5.31 -12.64
CA GLY A 116 -7.47 5.88 -13.79
C GLY A 116 -6.47 6.41 -14.81
N THR A 117 -5.61 5.55 -15.33
CA THR A 117 -4.82 5.90 -16.50
C THR A 117 -5.82 6.29 -17.59
N LYS A 118 -5.99 7.57 -17.81
CA LYS A 118 -6.27 8.04 -19.16
C LYS A 118 -5.07 7.52 -19.95
N GLY A 119 -5.19 6.27 -20.42
CA GLY A 119 -4.18 5.63 -21.21
C GLY A 119 -3.76 6.66 -22.21
N ALA A 120 -2.48 6.88 -22.37
CA ALA A 120 -1.98 7.69 -23.44
C ALA A 120 -2.74 7.22 -24.68
N ILE A 121 -3.65 8.05 -25.16
CA ILE A 121 -4.41 7.76 -26.39
C ILE A 121 -3.33 7.69 -27.45
N VAL A 122 -2.88 6.49 -27.74
CA VAL A 122 -2.07 6.25 -28.93
C VAL A 122 -3.05 6.38 -30.07
N PRO A 123 -2.96 7.44 -30.92
CA PRO A 123 -3.88 7.65 -31.98
C PRO A 123 -3.87 6.41 -32.88
N GLY A 124 -5.02 5.75 -33.04
CA GLY A 124 -5.21 4.62 -33.96
C GLY A 124 -5.20 3.23 -33.31
N VAL A 125 -5.08 3.09 -32.02
CA VAL A 125 -5.27 1.82 -31.30
C VAL A 125 -6.47 1.98 -30.37
N GLU A 126 -7.64 1.49 -30.79
CA GLU A 126 -8.74 1.19 -29.88
C GLU A 126 -8.29 0.02 -29.00
N ILE A 127 -7.57 0.30 -27.94
CA ILE A 127 -7.46 -0.64 -26.83
C ILE A 127 -8.87 -0.67 -26.24
N PRO A 128 -9.58 -1.82 -26.20
CA PRO A 128 -10.80 -1.92 -25.44
C PRO A 128 -10.42 -1.50 -24.02
N VAL A 129 -10.84 -0.30 -23.63
CA VAL A 129 -10.65 0.22 -22.27
C VAL A 129 -11.32 -0.83 -21.41
N PRO A 130 -10.58 -1.65 -20.62
CA PRO A 130 -11.22 -2.45 -19.60
C PRO A 130 -12.02 -1.43 -18.81
N LEU A 131 -13.31 -1.70 -18.61
CA LEU A 131 -14.28 -0.83 -17.92
C LEU A 131 -13.50 -0.05 -16.90
N ALA A 132 -13.39 1.26 -17.10
CA ALA A 132 -12.50 2.08 -16.33
C ALA A 132 -12.70 1.67 -14.88
N GLU A 133 -11.70 1.00 -14.30
CA GLU A 133 -11.69 0.63 -12.89
C GLU A 133 -11.55 1.94 -12.13
N GLY A 134 -12.51 2.82 -12.42
CA GLY A 134 -12.60 4.19 -12.03
C GLY A 134 -12.58 4.36 -10.53
N PRO A 135 -13.33 5.26 -9.99
CA PRO A 135 -13.23 5.77 -8.62
C PRO A 135 -13.42 4.72 -7.49
N ILE A 136 -13.62 3.45 -7.83
CA ILE A 136 -13.82 2.34 -6.90
C ILE A 136 -12.52 2.00 -6.15
N TYR A 137 -11.40 1.94 -6.89
CA TYR A 137 -10.12 1.50 -6.38
C TYR A 137 -9.15 2.67 -6.17
N SER A 138 -8.16 2.47 -5.35
CA SER A 138 -7.03 3.37 -5.15
C SER A 138 -5.74 2.57 -5.09
N ASP A 139 -4.61 3.23 -5.18
CA ASP A 139 -3.31 2.63 -4.93
C ASP A 139 -2.79 3.04 -3.56
N ALA A 140 -2.09 2.13 -2.89
CA ALA A 140 -1.43 2.41 -1.64
C ALA A 140 0.06 2.06 -1.72
N THR A 141 0.87 2.81 -0.98
CA THR A 141 2.30 2.60 -0.92
C THR A 141 2.77 2.62 0.53
N LEU A 142 3.44 1.55 0.95
CA LEU A 142 4.15 1.48 2.21
C LEU A 142 5.64 1.64 1.94
N THR A 143 6.23 2.76 2.37
CA THR A 143 7.66 3.03 2.24
C THR A 143 8.37 2.69 3.54
N VAL A 144 9.29 1.74 3.48
CA VAL A 144 10.15 1.37 4.61
C VAL A 144 11.41 2.21 4.56
N LEU A 145 11.68 2.90 5.66
CA LEU A 145 12.85 3.75 5.83
C LEU A 145 13.95 2.99 6.57
N ASN A 146 15.19 3.33 6.26
CA ASN A 146 16.33 2.80 7.01
C ASN A 146 16.58 3.63 8.30
N SER A 147 17.56 3.21 9.13
CA SER A 147 17.97 3.91 10.35
C SER A 147 18.38 5.39 10.16
N LYS A 148 18.59 5.81 8.91
CA LYS A 148 18.92 7.21 8.53
C LYS A 148 17.72 7.94 7.90
N ASN A 149 16.50 7.42 8.04
CA ASN A 149 15.29 7.96 7.42
C ASN A 149 15.32 8.06 5.88
N ILE A 150 16.13 7.23 5.22
CA ILE A 150 16.18 7.17 3.77
C ILE A 150 15.28 6.05 3.29
N ALA A 151 14.40 6.35 2.34
CA ALA A 151 13.56 5.35 1.69
C ALA A 151 14.43 4.33 0.94
N LYS A 152 14.28 3.05 1.27
CA LYS A 152 15.02 1.94 0.67
C LYS A 152 14.12 0.96 -0.05
N THR A 153 12.96 0.72 0.49
CA THR A 153 12.02 -0.28 -0.03
C THR A 153 10.63 0.32 -0.05
N GLU A 154 9.95 0.12 -1.15
CA GLU A 154 8.53 0.45 -1.29
C GLU A 154 7.74 -0.82 -1.54
N VAL A 155 6.63 -0.95 -0.82
CA VAL A 155 5.61 -1.96 -1.11
C VAL A 155 4.43 -1.23 -1.74
N ARG A 156 4.14 -1.56 -2.98
CA ARG A 156 3.09 -0.93 -3.78
C ARG A 156 1.92 -1.87 -3.88
N PHE A 157 0.80 -1.45 -3.34
CA PHE A 157 -0.46 -2.19 -3.39
C PHE A 157 -1.30 -1.66 -4.54
N GLN A 158 -1.86 -2.56 -5.33
CA GLN A 158 -2.66 -2.23 -6.51
C GLN A 158 -4.14 -2.50 -6.23
N ASN A 159 -4.98 -1.55 -6.69
CA ASN A 159 -6.44 -1.66 -6.61
C ASN A 159 -6.94 -1.91 -5.19
N VAL A 160 -6.52 -1.05 -4.27
CA VAL A 160 -6.92 -1.07 -2.85
C VAL A 160 -8.32 -0.49 -2.69
N PHE A 161 -9.15 -1.13 -1.90
CA PHE A 161 -10.45 -0.61 -1.48
C PHE A 161 -10.74 -1.00 -0.03
N PRO A 162 -11.48 -0.16 0.73
CA PRO A 162 -11.80 -0.43 2.10
C PRO A 162 -12.88 -1.51 2.21
N THR A 163 -12.75 -2.36 3.21
CA THR A 163 -13.74 -3.40 3.54
C THR A 163 -14.33 -3.22 4.92
N VAL A 164 -13.53 -2.71 5.85
CA VAL A 164 -13.96 -2.49 7.25
C VAL A 164 -13.41 -1.16 7.74
N ILE A 165 -14.24 -0.44 8.49
CA ILE A 165 -13.83 0.68 9.33
C ILE A 165 -14.21 0.36 10.77
N GLY A 166 -13.27 0.59 11.69
CA GLY A 166 -13.47 0.33 13.11
C GLY A 166 -14.47 1.32 13.75
N SER A 167 -15.06 0.89 14.85
CA SER A 167 -15.93 1.75 15.66
C SER A 167 -15.13 2.76 16.46
N LEU A 168 -15.72 3.93 16.71
CA LEU A 168 -15.21 4.92 17.65
C LEU A 168 -15.94 4.78 18.97
N SER A 169 -15.18 4.71 20.08
CA SER A 169 -15.76 4.62 21.42
C SER A 169 -15.55 5.94 22.16
N TYR A 170 -16.64 6.51 22.66
CA TYR A 170 -16.64 7.72 23.47
C TYR A 170 -17.02 7.36 24.91
N ASP A 171 -16.17 7.70 25.86
CA ASP A 171 -16.44 7.49 27.30
C ASP A 171 -16.19 8.76 28.10
N VAL A 172 -17.24 9.32 28.68
CA VAL A 172 -17.18 10.52 29.53
C VAL A 172 -16.52 10.23 30.90
N LYS A 173 -16.42 8.97 31.28
CA LYS A 173 -15.84 8.56 32.56
C LYS A 173 -14.32 8.36 32.49
N ALA A 174 -13.72 8.48 31.32
CA ALA A 174 -12.27 8.37 31.17
C ALA A 174 -11.59 9.45 32.00
N SER A 175 -10.66 9.05 32.87
CA SER A 175 -9.92 9.96 33.76
C SER A 175 -8.74 10.63 33.06
N ASP A 176 -8.28 10.08 31.94
CA ASP A 176 -7.17 10.59 31.13
C ASP A 176 -7.66 11.03 29.74
N VAL A 177 -6.98 12.05 29.21
CA VAL A 177 -7.20 12.50 27.82
C VAL A 177 -6.42 11.58 26.91
N ASP A 178 -7.11 10.62 26.31
CA ASP A 178 -6.55 9.76 25.26
C ASP A 178 -7.14 10.16 23.90
N TYR A 179 -6.33 9.99 22.85
CA TYR A 179 -6.77 10.32 21.51
C TYR A 179 -7.56 9.16 20.91
N LEU A 180 -8.63 9.51 20.18
CA LEU A 180 -9.43 8.52 19.48
C LEU A 180 -8.62 7.85 18.39
N GLN A 181 -8.58 6.52 18.45
CA GLN A 181 -7.96 5.66 17.45
C GLN A 181 -9.00 4.77 16.81
N THR A 182 -8.81 4.49 15.54
CA THR A 182 -9.62 3.51 14.83
C THR A 182 -8.76 2.68 13.90
N THR A 183 -9.33 1.56 13.46
CA THR A 183 -8.70 0.66 12.52
C THR A 183 -9.46 0.66 11.21
N ALA A 184 -8.76 0.42 10.12
CA ALA A 184 -9.36 0.18 8.83
C ALA A 184 -8.69 -1.01 8.15
N SER A 185 -9.51 -1.86 7.52
CA SER A 185 -9.04 -3.00 6.74
C SER A 185 -9.33 -2.78 5.28
N PHE A 186 -8.33 -3.06 4.46
CA PHE A 186 -8.40 -2.93 3.01
C PHE A 186 -8.13 -4.26 2.33
N THR A 187 -8.80 -4.46 1.23
CA THR A 187 -8.52 -5.54 0.28
C THR A 187 -7.86 -4.95 -0.96
N TYR A 188 -7.00 -5.71 -1.60
CA TYR A 188 -6.24 -5.32 -2.78
C TYR A 188 -6.04 -6.54 -3.69
N ILE A 189 -5.65 -6.33 -4.94
CA ILE A 189 -5.43 -7.44 -5.89
C ILE A 189 -4.09 -8.11 -5.65
N ASN A 190 -3.01 -7.33 -5.64
CA ASN A 190 -1.65 -7.80 -5.39
C ASN A 190 -0.79 -6.68 -4.81
N TYR A 191 0.41 -7.01 -4.38
CA TYR A 191 1.42 -6.02 -4.06
C TYR A 191 2.80 -6.45 -4.58
N ASP A 192 3.62 -5.45 -4.88
CA ASP A 192 4.99 -5.61 -5.32
C ASP A 192 5.95 -4.95 -4.34
N ILE A 193 7.06 -5.62 -4.05
CA ILE A 193 8.13 -5.07 -3.22
C ILE A 193 9.23 -4.55 -4.14
N VAL A 194 9.41 -3.24 -4.18
CA VAL A 194 10.37 -2.55 -5.02
C VAL A 194 11.52 -2.02 -4.17
N GLN A 195 12.75 -2.37 -4.51
CA GLN A 195 13.93 -1.77 -3.90
C GLN A 195 14.28 -0.48 -4.63
N LEU A 196 14.30 0.63 -3.90
CA LEU A 196 14.74 1.92 -4.42
C LEU A 196 16.27 1.93 -4.45
N SER A 197 16.84 1.74 -5.65
CA SER A 197 18.28 1.95 -5.82
C SER A 197 18.54 3.46 -5.82
N THR A 198 19.25 3.95 -4.82
CA THR A 198 19.82 5.31 -4.80
C THR A 198 21.01 5.41 -5.75
N THR A 199 20.85 5.01 -6.99
CA THR A 199 21.82 5.35 -8.02
C THR A 199 21.46 6.77 -8.47
N TYR A 200 21.99 7.78 -7.78
CA TYR A 200 22.13 9.07 -8.43
C TYR A 200 22.99 8.82 -9.66
N PRO A 201 22.50 9.03 -10.89
CA PRO A 201 23.39 9.10 -12.01
C PRO A 201 24.34 10.24 -11.67
N LEU A 202 25.58 9.93 -11.34
CA LEU A 202 26.65 10.90 -11.39
C LEU A 202 26.67 11.34 -12.86
N THR A 203 25.94 12.39 -13.16
CA THR A 203 26.04 13.09 -14.44
C THR A 203 27.50 13.51 -14.47
N LYS A 204 28.30 12.76 -15.24
CA LYS A 204 29.68 13.08 -15.51
C LYS A 204 29.66 14.47 -16.08
N ALA A 205 30.06 15.46 -15.28
CA ALA A 205 30.16 16.84 -15.74
C ALA A 205 30.93 16.82 -17.04
N PRO A 206 30.45 17.48 -18.11
CA PRO A 206 31.21 17.55 -19.34
C PRO A 206 32.55 18.21 -19.00
N LYS A 207 33.62 17.53 -19.32
CA LYS A 207 34.98 18.08 -19.20
C LYS A 207 35.04 19.34 -20.07
N GLY A 208 35.12 20.51 -19.42
CA GLY A 208 35.62 21.72 -20.07
C GLY A 208 34.66 22.86 -20.25
N GLU A 209 33.94 23.30 -19.19
CA GLU A 209 33.46 24.69 -19.14
C GLU A 209 33.74 25.29 -17.76
N ILE A 210 34.66 26.23 -17.74
CA ILE A 210 34.94 27.09 -16.60
C ILE A 210 33.86 28.17 -16.62
N ILE A 211 32.86 28.03 -15.73
CA ILE A 211 31.89 29.09 -15.48
C ILE A 211 32.57 30.10 -14.54
N VAL A 212 33.01 31.21 -15.08
CA VAL A 212 33.42 32.40 -14.30
C VAL A 212 32.13 33.07 -13.82
N ILE A 213 31.86 32.99 -12.52
CA ILE A 213 30.80 33.78 -11.89
C ILE A 213 31.38 35.15 -11.57
N LEU A 214 30.87 36.18 -12.25
CA LEU A 214 31.03 37.59 -11.89
C LEU A 214 29.97 37.97 -10.85
#